data_b105836a51f00a8fe436d44df05a58dc
#
_entry.id   b105836a51f00a8fe436d44df05a58dc
#
_cell.length_a   1.000
_cell.length_b   1.000
_cell.length_c   1.000
_cell.angle_alpha   90.00
_cell.angle_beta   90.00
_cell.angle_gamma   90.00
#
_symmetry.space_group_name_H-M   'P 1'
#
loop_
_entity.id
_entity.type
_entity.pdbx_description
1 polymer ?
#
loop_
_entity_poly.entity_id
_entity_poly.type
_entity_poly.pdbx_seq_one_letter_code
_entity_poly.pdbx_strand_id
1 'polypeptide(L)'
;MWSATNKKDPEAGQTENSVPDYSEYLTGKKLPPEGIPGIDLSDPKQLAEFAKMKPKNTKDDVPRTVACPHAGCLKMFRDRAALKKHMHTHGPRVHVCAECGKAFVEGSKLKRHQLVHTGEKPFQCTFEGCGKRFSLDFNLRTHVRIHTGDKPYVCPFSCCNRRFSQSTNLKSHILTHTKNKKSQ
;
A
#
# COMPACT_ATOMS: atom_id res chain seq x y z
N MET A 1 21.53 -34.63 -52.45
CA MET A 1 20.37 -35.13 -51.69
C MET A 1 20.82 -35.47 -50.29
N TRP A 2 20.72 -34.59 -49.34
CA TRP A 2 20.79 -34.97 -47.93
C TRP A 2 19.92 -33.99 -47.16
N SER A 3 18.79 -34.47 -46.65
CA SER A 3 17.83 -33.77 -45.84
C SER A 3 18.32 -33.70 -44.41
N ALA A 4 18.51 -32.54 -43.84
CA ALA A 4 18.75 -32.30 -42.43
C ALA A 4 17.40 -32.11 -41.75
N THR A 5 16.97 -33.08 -40.97
CA THR A 5 15.84 -32.97 -40.07
C THR A 5 16.23 -32.21 -38.81
N ASN A 6 15.65 -31.03 -38.65
CA ASN A 6 15.82 -30.16 -37.48
C ASN A 6 14.94 -30.71 -36.33
N LYS A 7 15.56 -31.36 -35.34
CA LYS A 7 14.92 -31.68 -34.06
C LYS A 7 14.83 -30.42 -33.25
N LYS A 8 13.60 -29.99 -32.97
CA LYS A 8 13.28 -28.95 -32.02
C LYS A 8 13.36 -29.57 -30.62
N ASP A 9 14.31 -29.12 -29.81
CA ASP A 9 14.35 -29.42 -28.37
C ASP A 9 13.22 -28.64 -27.67
N PRO A 10 12.53 -29.23 -26.67
CA PRO A 10 11.54 -28.50 -25.91
C PRO A 10 12.24 -27.54 -24.94
N GLU A 11 12.00 -26.25 -25.10
CA GLU A 11 12.38 -25.23 -24.14
C GLU A 11 11.81 -25.56 -22.77
N ALA A 12 12.73 -25.72 -21.81
CA ALA A 12 12.38 -25.79 -20.40
C ALA A 12 11.76 -24.45 -19.97
N GLY A 13 10.47 -24.47 -19.70
CA GLY A 13 9.74 -23.34 -19.16
C GLY A 13 10.35 -22.90 -17.83
N GLN A 14 10.99 -21.76 -17.83
CA GLN A 14 11.34 -21.06 -16.60
C GLN A 14 10.03 -20.62 -15.95
N THR A 15 9.63 -21.31 -14.90
CA THR A 15 8.59 -20.85 -13.98
C THR A 15 9.15 -19.63 -13.24
N GLU A 16 8.85 -18.44 -13.77
CA GLU A 16 9.01 -17.20 -13.02
C GLU A 16 8.16 -17.31 -11.76
N ASN A 17 8.83 -17.42 -10.60
CA ASN A 17 8.24 -17.28 -9.28
C ASN A 17 7.85 -15.80 -9.07
N SER A 18 6.89 -15.30 -9.84
CA SER A 18 6.22 -14.05 -9.55
C SER A 18 5.31 -14.29 -8.35
N VAL A 19 5.65 -13.72 -7.21
CA VAL A 19 4.78 -13.73 -6.02
C VAL A 19 3.42 -13.17 -6.44
N PRO A 20 2.32 -13.94 -6.31
CA PRO A 20 1.00 -13.51 -6.75
C PRO A 20 0.60 -12.18 -6.09
N ASP A 21 0.06 -11.27 -6.87
CA ASP A 21 -0.38 -9.96 -6.38
C ASP A 21 -1.78 -10.04 -5.77
N TYR A 22 -1.83 -10.17 -4.46
CA TYR A 22 -3.09 -10.27 -3.70
C TYR A 22 -3.69 -8.91 -3.33
N SER A 23 -3.08 -7.80 -3.75
CA SER A 23 -3.50 -6.45 -3.34
C SER A 23 -4.88 -6.07 -3.87
N GLU A 24 -5.33 -6.65 -4.99
CA GLU A 24 -6.66 -6.41 -5.58
C GLU A 24 -7.81 -6.87 -4.67
N TYR A 25 -7.60 -7.90 -3.85
CA TYR A 25 -8.61 -8.35 -2.89
C TYR A 25 -8.89 -7.34 -1.78
N LEU A 26 -7.96 -6.41 -1.52
CA LEU A 26 -8.14 -5.32 -0.57
C LEU A 26 -8.95 -4.15 -1.15
N THR A 27 -9.16 -4.10 -2.46
CA THR A 27 -9.86 -3.00 -3.16
C THR A 27 -11.24 -3.36 -3.66
N GLY A 28 -11.65 -4.61 -3.59
CA GLY A 28 -13.02 -4.96 -3.95
C GLY A 28 -13.25 -6.33 -4.54
N LYS A 29 -12.19 -7.01 -5.01
CA LYS A 29 -12.30 -8.39 -5.48
C LYS A 29 -12.55 -9.32 -4.30
N LYS A 30 -13.52 -10.19 -4.43
CA LYS A 30 -13.82 -11.22 -3.42
C LYS A 30 -12.87 -12.38 -3.55
N LEU A 31 -12.51 -12.97 -2.41
CA LEU A 31 -11.73 -14.20 -2.37
C LEU A 31 -12.50 -15.34 -3.04
N PRO A 32 -11.83 -16.19 -3.85
CA PRO A 32 -12.41 -17.43 -4.33
C PRO A 32 -12.84 -18.32 -3.15
N PRO A 33 -13.88 -19.15 -3.30
CA PRO A 33 -14.32 -20.07 -2.26
C PRO A 33 -13.24 -21.09 -1.88
N GLU A 34 -12.35 -21.40 -2.81
CA GLU A 34 -11.21 -22.33 -2.64
C GLU A 34 -10.01 -21.70 -1.92
N GLY A 35 -10.07 -20.38 -1.61
CA GLY A 35 -8.95 -19.65 -1.03
C GLY A 35 -7.98 -19.10 -2.07
N ILE A 36 -6.82 -18.63 -1.63
CA ILE A 36 -5.77 -18.10 -2.51
C ILE A 36 -4.65 -19.16 -2.59
N PRO A 37 -4.26 -19.61 -3.80
CA PRO A 37 -3.15 -20.54 -3.94
C PRO A 37 -1.87 -20.00 -3.29
N GLY A 38 -1.26 -20.78 -2.40
CA GLY A 38 -0.01 -20.41 -1.72
C GLY A 38 -0.16 -19.55 -0.47
N ILE A 39 -1.39 -19.19 -0.04
CA ILE A 39 -1.63 -18.48 1.22
C ILE A 39 -2.72 -19.19 2.02
N ASP A 40 -2.35 -19.68 3.20
CA ASP A 40 -3.32 -20.14 4.18
C ASP A 40 -3.80 -18.96 5.06
N LEU A 41 -4.99 -18.45 4.74
CA LEU A 41 -5.62 -17.39 5.50
C LEU A 41 -6.20 -17.87 6.86
N SER A 42 -6.10 -19.16 7.16
CA SER A 42 -6.41 -19.70 8.48
C SER A 42 -5.21 -19.57 9.43
N ASP A 43 -3.98 -19.47 8.90
CA ASP A 43 -2.78 -19.18 9.67
C ASP A 43 -2.73 -17.70 10.08
N PRO A 44 -2.67 -17.40 11.40
CA PRO A 44 -2.60 -16.02 11.89
C PRO A 44 -1.42 -15.21 11.34
N LYS A 45 -0.27 -15.85 11.06
CA LYS A 45 0.92 -15.17 10.51
C LYS A 45 0.69 -14.75 9.07
N GLN A 46 0.24 -15.68 8.22
CA GLN A 46 -0.04 -15.41 6.81
C GLN A 46 -1.20 -14.42 6.63
N LEU A 47 -2.24 -14.50 7.47
CA LEU A 47 -3.31 -13.51 7.49
C LEU A 47 -2.82 -12.13 7.89
N ALA A 48 -1.91 -12.03 8.86
CA ALA A 48 -1.33 -10.74 9.28
C ALA A 48 -0.47 -10.14 8.16
N GLU A 49 0.26 -10.95 7.39
CA GLU A 49 1.00 -10.49 6.21
C GLU A 49 0.07 -10.04 5.09
N PHE A 50 -0.97 -10.80 4.78
CA PHE A 50 -2.01 -10.41 3.82
C PHE A 50 -2.63 -9.06 4.20
N ALA A 51 -2.97 -8.85 5.47
CA ALA A 51 -3.51 -7.58 5.97
C ALA A 51 -2.52 -6.41 5.87
N LYS A 52 -1.21 -6.66 5.85
CA LYS A 52 -0.18 -5.62 5.66
C LYS A 52 0.01 -5.20 4.20
N MET A 53 -0.44 -6.00 3.25
CA MET A 53 -0.32 -5.67 1.83
C MET A 53 -1.03 -4.34 1.52
N LYS A 54 -0.42 -3.54 0.64
CA LYS A 54 -1.03 -2.29 0.18
C LYS A 54 -1.73 -2.57 -1.14
N PRO A 55 -2.97 -2.09 -1.34
CA PRO A 55 -3.62 -2.20 -2.64
C PRO A 55 -2.76 -1.46 -3.68
N LYS A 56 -2.48 -2.10 -4.81
CA LYS A 56 -1.88 -1.43 -5.96
C LYS A 56 -2.92 -0.50 -6.58
N ASN A 57 -2.52 0.73 -6.86
CA ASN A 57 -3.31 1.59 -7.74
C ASN A 57 -3.17 1.04 -9.15
N THR A 58 -4.30 0.77 -9.82
CA THR A 58 -4.39 0.23 -11.19
C THR A 58 -3.73 1.09 -12.28
N LYS A 59 -3.16 2.25 -11.91
CA LYS A 59 -2.35 3.11 -12.79
C LYS A 59 -0.86 2.69 -12.88
N ASP A 60 -0.45 1.64 -12.18
CA ASP A 60 0.97 1.26 -12.02
C ASP A 60 1.36 -0.06 -12.72
N ASP A 61 0.65 -0.47 -13.78
CA ASP A 61 0.98 -1.66 -14.58
C ASP A 61 2.27 -1.52 -15.43
N VAL A 62 3.01 -0.43 -15.25
CA VAL A 62 4.34 -0.29 -15.88
C VAL A 62 5.36 -1.06 -15.04
N PRO A 63 6.09 -2.03 -15.64
CA PRO A 63 7.08 -2.83 -14.90
C PRO A 63 8.15 -1.93 -14.29
N ARG A 64 8.47 -2.16 -13.02
CA ARG A 64 9.48 -1.41 -12.27
C ARG A 64 10.83 -2.08 -12.46
N THR A 65 11.61 -1.60 -13.43
CA THR A 65 12.89 -2.20 -13.84
C THR A 65 14.13 -1.50 -13.27
N VAL A 66 13.98 -0.26 -12.78
CA VAL A 66 15.11 0.55 -12.30
C VAL A 66 15.28 0.38 -10.79
N ALA A 67 16.33 -0.35 -10.38
CA ALA A 67 16.64 -0.56 -8.97
C ALA A 67 17.30 0.66 -8.33
N CYS A 68 17.09 0.85 -7.00
CA CYS A 68 17.84 1.83 -6.23
C CYS A 68 19.27 1.32 -6.01
N PRO A 69 20.32 2.11 -6.34
CA PRO A 69 21.71 1.71 -6.17
C PRO A 69 22.19 1.81 -4.72
N HIS A 70 21.40 2.38 -3.81
CA HIS A 70 21.80 2.55 -2.42
C HIS A 70 21.80 1.20 -1.69
N ALA A 71 22.90 0.88 -1.01
CA ALA A 71 23.08 -0.36 -0.25
C ALA A 71 21.93 -0.55 0.76
N GLY A 72 21.31 -1.74 0.75
CA GLY A 72 20.15 -2.08 1.61
C GLY A 72 18.79 -1.54 1.16
N CYS A 73 18.71 -0.80 0.05
CA CYS A 73 17.45 -0.33 -0.48
C CYS A 73 16.93 -1.24 -1.60
N LEU A 74 15.88 -1.99 -1.33
CA LEU A 74 15.26 -2.94 -2.29
C LEU A 74 14.16 -2.31 -3.16
N LYS A 75 14.11 -0.98 -3.26
CA LYS A 75 13.06 -0.30 -4.02
C LYS A 75 13.36 -0.28 -5.50
N MET A 76 12.34 -0.61 -6.28
CA MET A 76 12.36 -0.58 -7.74
C MET A 76 11.45 0.53 -8.27
N PHE A 77 11.84 1.16 -9.37
CA PHE A 77 11.15 2.29 -10.00
C PHE A 77 10.89 2.01 -11.48
N ARG A 78 9.82 2.59 -12.02
CA ARG A 78 9.46 2.46 -13.44
C ARG A 78 10.41 3.24 -14.38
N ASP A 79 10.96 4.36 -13.89
CA ASP A 79 11.83 5.25 -14.66
C ASP A 79 12.91 5.89 -13.79
N ARG A 80 13.94 6.46 -14.46
CA ARG A 80 15.05 7.16 -13.80
C ARG A 80 14.61 8.44 -13.09
N ALA A 81 13.53 9.10 -13.54
CA ALA A 81 13.02 10.31 -12.91
C ALA A 81 12.40 9.98 -11.51
N ALA A 82 11.65 8.88 -11.43
CA ALA A 82 11.12 8.36 -10.16
C ALA A 82 12.26 7.93 -9.23
N LEU A 83 13.30 7.25 -9.76
CA LEU A 83 14.50 6.92 -8.99
C LEU A 83 15.20 8.18 -8.48
N LYS A 84 15.42 9.20 -9.33
CA LYS A 84 16.05 10.48 -8.93
C LYS A 84 15.30 11.14 -7.76
N LYS A 85 13.96 11.19 -7.83
CA LYS A 85 13.13 11.68 -6.71
C LYS A 85 13.32 10.85 -5.44
N HIS A 86 13.41 9.52 -5.57
CA HIS A 86 13.64 8.65 -4.43
C HIS A 86 15.05 8.84 -3.82
N MET A 87 16.09 9.08 -4.64
CA MET A 87 17.47 9.27 -4.15
C MET A 87 17.58 10.37 -3.10
N HIS A 88 16.73 11.41 -3.16
CA HIS A 88 16.67 12.42 -2.10
C HIS A 88 16.39 11.82 -0.71
N THR A 89 15.71 10.68 -0.62
CA THR A 89 15.41 10.05 0.69
C THR A 89 16.65 9.44 1.36
N HIS A 90 17.72 9.20 0.59
CA HIS A 90 19.02 8.73 1.08
C HIS A 90 20.00 9.89 1.37
N GLY A 91 19.62 11.11 1.05
CA GLY A 91 20.45 12.30 1.32
C GLY A 91 20.57 12.62 2.81
N PRO A 92 21.51 13.51 3.17
CA PRO A 92 21.68 13.96 4.53
C PRO A 92 20.44 14.71 5.04
N ARG A 93 20.13 14.52 6.33
CA ARG A 93 19.01 15.21 7.00
C ARG A 93 19.47 16.57 7.49
N VAL A 94 19.45 17.58 6.61
CA VAL A 94 19.96 18.93 6.88
C VAL A 94 18.92 19.89 7.46
N HIS A 95 17.65 19.55 7.36
CA HIS A 95 16.56 20.41 7.86
C HIS A 95 16.18 19.99 9.28
N VAL A 96 16.68 20.69 10.29
CA VAL A 96 16.46 20.36 11.71
C VAL A 96 15.32 21.22 12.27
N CYS A 97 14.43 20.58 13.04
CA CYS A 97 13.41 21.30 13.81
C CYS A 97 14.03 21.90 15.06
N ALA A 98 13.92 23.24 15.22
CA ALA A 98 14.50 23.94 16.36
C ALA A 98 13.84 23.56 17.70
N GLU A 99 12.56 23.15 17.69
CA GLU A 99 11.83 22.85 18.92
C GLU A 99 12.08 21.44 19.47
N CYS A 100 12.30 20.45 18.58
CA CYS A 100 12.43 19.05 19.02
C CYS A 100 13.67 18.31 18.46
N GLY A 101 14.55 19.01 17.71
CA GLY A 101 15.78 18.42 17.15
C GLY A 101 15.59 17.39 16.04
N LYS A 102 14.36 17.09 15.61
CA LYS A 102 14.10 16.13 14.52
C LYS A 102 14.61 16.67 13.20
N ALA A 103 15.42 15.85 12.50
CA ALA A 103 16.03 16.23 11.23
C ALA A 103 15.32 15.56 10.04
N PHE A 104 15.16 16.31 8.96
CA PHE A 104 14.48 15.91 7.73
C PHE A 104 15.38 16.15 6.51
N VAL A 105 15.21 15.30 5.49
CA VAL A 105 15.94 15.43 4.22
C VAL A 105 15.41 16.60 3.39
N GLU A 106 14.11 16.89 3.50
CA GLU A 106 13.43 17.93 2.71
C GLU A 106 12.83 18.99 3.64
N GLY A 107 12.99 20.26 3.28
CA GLY A 107 12.37 21.39 3.98
C GLY A 107 10.84 21.32 4.01
N SER A 108 10.21 20.75 2.97
CA SER A 108 8.77 20.51 2.92
C SER A 108 8.28 19.57 4.04
N LYS A 109 9.09 18.56 4.39
CA LYS A 109 8.80 17.64 5.49
C LYS A 109 8.95 18.33 6.84
N LEU A 110 9.96 19.22 6.99
CA LEU A 110 10.10 20.04 8.18
C LEU A 110 8.93 21.01 8.36
N LYS A 111 8.55 21.75 7.30
CA LYS A 111 7.37 22.65 7.36
C LYS A 111 6.10 21.91 7.80
N ARG A 112 5.85 20.74 7.22
CA ARG A 112 4.71 19.89 7.64
C ARG A 112 4.81 19.42 9.09
N HIS A 113 6.03 19.10 9.55
CA HIS A 113 6.26 18.70 10.93
C HIS A 113 6.01 19.85 11.91
N GLN A 114 6.38 21.09 11.56
CA GLN A 114 6.16 22.29 12.40
C GLN A 114 4.68 22.49 12.77
N LEU A 115 3.74 22.05 11.94
CA LEU A 115 2.31 22.08 12.26
C LEU A 115 1.94 21.27 13.52
N VAL A 116 2.81 20.37 13.97
CA VAL A 116 2.62 19.62 15.23
C VAL A 116 2.90 20.54 16.43
N HIS A 117 3.87 21.44 16.33
CA HIS A 117 4.24 22.36 17.39
C HIS A 117 3.32 23.58 17.43
N THR A 118 3.04 24.19 16.28
CA THR A 118 2.15 25.35 16.20
C THR A 118 0.68 25.00 16.44
N GLY A 119 0.31 23.71 16.28
CA GLY A 119 -1.08 23.29 16.39
C GLY A 119 -1.97 23.79 15.25
N GLU A 120 -1.39 24.44 14.23
CA GLU A 120 -2.14 24.97 13.10
C GLU A 120 -2.85 23.88 12.31
N LYS A 121 -4.08 24.18 11.93
CA LYS A 121 -4.95 23.28 11.14
C LYS A 121 -5.48 24.04 9.92
N PRO A 122 -4.64 24.22 8.86
CA PRO A 122 -5.02 25.04 7.71
C PRO A 122 -6.14 24.42 6.86
N PHE A 123 -6.34 23.10 6.94
CA PHE A 123 -7.32 22.40 6.12
C PHE A 123 -8.67 22.27 6.84
N GLN A 124 -9.68 23.02 6.40
CA GLN A 124 -11.01 23.00 6.98
C GLN A 124 -11.97 22.16 6.14
N CYS A 125 -12.85 21.40 6.80
CA CYS A 125 -13.95 20.72 6.14
C CYS A 125 -15.00 21.75 5.73
N THR A 126 -15.35 21.79 4.44
CA THR A 126 -16.32 22.71 3.87
C THR A 126 -17.75 22.17 3.88
N PHE A 127 -17.95 20.94 4.40
CA PHE A 127 -19.28 20.35 4.50
C PHE A 127 -20.11 21.14 5.51
N GLU A 128 -21.35 21.47 5.14
CA GLU A 128 -22.26 22.29 5.94
C GLU A 128 -22.43 21.70 7.36
N GLY A 129 -22.32 22.54 8.37
CA GLY A 129 -22.44 22.14 9.78
C GLY A 129 -21.26 21.37 10.36
N CYS A 130 -20.20 21.06 9.58
CA CYS A 130 -19.08 20.27 10.08
C CYS A 130 -17.97 21.09 10.77
N GLY A 131 -17.43 22.11 10.10
CA GLY A 131 -16.41 23.05 10.63
C GLY A 131 -15.10 22.43 11.12
N LYS A 132 -14.89 21.12 11.02
CA LYS A 132 -13.66 20.45 11.51
C LYS A 132 -12.43 20.85 10.72
N ARG A 133 -11.31 21.05 11.42
CA ARG A 133 -10.02 21.48 10.84
C ARG A 133 -8.93 20.42 11.06
N PHE A 134 -8.03 20.30 10.09
CA PHE A 134 -6.96 19.31 10.07
C PHE A 134 -5.61 19.95 9.74
N SER A 135 -4.55 19.44 10.33
CA SER A 135 -3.18 19.86 10.03
C SER A 135 -2.65 19.32 8.70
N LEU A 136 -3.26 18.22 8.17
CA LEU A 136 -2.83 17.55 6.95
C LEU A 136 -4.00 17.37 5.99
N ASP A 137 -3.78 17.66 4.71
CA ASP A 137 -4.76 17.51 3.63
C ASP A 137 -5.31 16.06 3.53
N PHE A 138 -4.44 15.05 3.65
CA PHE A 138 -4.90 13.66 3.55
C PHE A 138 -5.85 13.27 4.71
N ASN A 139 -5.70 13.88 5.89
CA ASN A 139 -6.62 13.67 7.02
C ASN A 139 -7.99 14.29 6.72
N LEU A 140 -8.01 15.48 6.12
CA LEU A 140 -9.25 16.10 5.64
C LEU A 140 -9.94 15.22 4.60
N ARG A 141 -9.21 14.74 3.57
CA ARG A 141 -9.78 13.84 2.53
C ARG A 141 -10.37 12.57 3.14
N THR A 142 -9.68 12.00 4.12
CA THR A 142 -10.19 10.81 4.81
C THR A 142 -11.43 11.13 5.64
N HIS A 143 -11.48 12.31 6.27
CA HIS A 143 -12.63 12.76 7.03
C HIS A 143 -13.85 13.03 6.12
N VAL A 144 -13.68 13.65 4.95
CA VAL A 144 -14.76 13.91 3.98
C VAL A 144 -15.50 12.63 3.60
N ARG A 145 -14.85 11.47 3.62
CA ARG A 145 -15.51 10.18 3.41
C ARG A 145 -16.62 9.86 4.41
N ILE A 146 -16.62 10.49 5.58
CA ILE A 146 -17.72 10.35 6.56
C ILE A 146 -18.98 11.00 6.02
N HIS A 147 -18.84 12.13 5.35
CA HIS A 147 -19.99 12.86 4.75
C HIS A 147 -20.48 12.23 3.46
N THR A 148 -19.55 11.76 2.62
CA THR A 148 -19.89 11.14 1.33
C THR A 148 -20.31 9.67 1.46
N GLY A 149 -20.10 9.06 2.63
CA GLY A 149 -20.33 7.61 2.81
C GLY A 149 -19.36 6.73 2.03
N ASP A 150 -18.29 7.31 1.43
CA ASP A 150 -17.34 6.57 0.60
C ASP A 150 -16.54 5.58 1.45
N LYS A 151 -16.63 4.29 1.08
CA LYS A 151 -15.94 3.16 1.74
C LYS A 151 -15.21 2.32 0.70
N PRO A 152 -14.09 2.81 0.16
CA PRO A 152 -13.38 2.15 -0.96
C PRO A 152 -12.73 0.82 -0.58
N TYR A 153 -12.54 0.55 0.71
CA TYR A 153 -11.87 -0.67 1.18
C TYR A 153 -12.89 -1.75 1.54
N VAL A 154 -13.01 -2.79 0.72
CA VAL A 154 -13.98 -3.88 0.87
C VAL A 154 -13.30 -5.10 1.49
N CYS A 155 -14.00 -5.78 2.42
CA CYS A 155 -13.50 -7.03 2.96
C CYS A 155 -13.44 -8.10 1.86
N PRO A 156 -12.29 -8.79 1.66
CA PRO A 156 -12.11 -9.76 0.58
C PRO A 156 -12.83 -11.09 0.85
N PHE A 157 -13.16 -11.42 2.10
CA PHE A 157 -13.82 -12.68 2.44
C PHE A 157 -15.23 -12.76 1.84
N SER A 158 -15.56 -13.87 1.19
CA SER A 158 -16.79 -14.05 0.39
C SER A 158 -18.08 -13.83 1.19
N CYS A 159 -18.15 -14.32 2.43
CA CYS A 159 -19.31 -14.15 3.32
C CYS A 159 -19.33 -12.81 4.07
N CYS A 160 -18.31 -11.96 3.90
CA CYS A 160 -18.22 -10.67 4.57
C CYS A 160 -18.44 -9.52 3.59
N ASN A 161 -19.49 -8.74 3.81
CA ASN A 161 -19.83 -7.59 2.97
C ASN A 161 -19.41 -6.24 3.58
N ARG A 162 -18.56 -6.27 4.64
CA ARG A 162 -18.11 -5.04 5.31
C ARG A 162 -17.21 -4.19 4.43
N ARG A 163 -17.45 -2.87 4.47
CA ARG A 163 -16.70 -1.85 3.75
C ARG A 163 -16.19 -0.80 4.73
N PHE A 164 -15.00 -0.24 4.45
CA PHE A 164 -14.32 0.71 5.34
C PHE A 164 -13.87 1.95 4.59
N SER A 165 -13.87 3.10 5.26
CA SER A 165 -13.35 4.37 4.73
C SER A 165 -11.81 4.44 4.79
N GLN A 166 -11.18 3.61 5.63
CA GLN A 166 -9.73 3.59 5.83
C GLN A 166 -9.17 2.16 5.70
N SER A 167 -7.99 2.04 5.09
CA SER A 167 -7.29 0.75 4.94
C SER A 167 -6.85 0.15 6.28
N THR A 168 -6.54 0.99 7.28
CA THR A 168 -6.19 0.55 8.63
C THR A 168 -7.34 -0.18 9.31
N ASN A 169 -8.57 0.31 9.15
CA ASN A 169 -9.76 -0.30 9.72
C ASN A 169 -10.08 -1.65 9.03
N LEU A 170 -9.90 -1.71 7.69
CA LEU A 170 -10.00 -2.99 6.97
C LEU A 170 -8.98 -4.00 7.48
N LYS A 171 -7.71 -3.59 7.67
CA LYS A 171 -6.65 -4.48 8.16
C LYS A 171 -6.98 -5.05 9.54
N SER A 172 -7.42 -4.21 10.47
CA SER A 172 -7.85 -4.65 11.79
C SER A 172 -9.04 -5.59 11.72
N HIS A 173 -10.00 -5.33 10.82
CA HIS A 173 -11.15 -6.20 10.61
C HIS A 173 -10.76 -7.56 10.01
N ILE A 174 -9.84 -7.62 9.04
CA ILE A 174 -9.37 -8.90 8.46
C ILE A 174 -8.88 -9.84 9.56
N LEU A 175 -8.16 -9.32 10.56
CA LEU A 175 -7.67 -10.13 11.68
C LEU A 175 -8.79 -10.72 12.57
N THR A 176 -10.01 -10.19 12.51
CA THR A 176 -11.15 -10.76 13.24
C THR A 176 -11.65 -12.08 12.65
N HIS A 177 -11.39 -12.32 11.36
CA HIS A 177 -11.80 -13.56 10.70
C HIS A 177 -11.09 -14.80 11.23
N THR A 178 -9.87 -14.66 11.82
CA THR A 178 -9.19 -15.79 12.47
C THR A 178 -9.69 -16.04 13.89
N LYS A 179 -10.12 -14.99 14.61
CA LYS A 179 -10.53 -15.13 16.02
C LYS A 179 -11.85 -15.90 16.16
N ASN A 180 -12.76 -15.77 15.19
CA ASN A 180 -14.08 -16.41 15.24
C ASN A 180 -14.06 -17.93 14.95
N LYS A 181 -12.95 -18.50 14.43
CA LYS A 181 -12.82 -19.94 14.21
C LYS A 181 -12.45 -20.74 15.46
N LYS A 182 -12.14 -20.08 16.60
CA LYS A 182 -11.80 -20.78 17.87
C LYS A 182 -12.99 -21.02 18.80
N SER A 183 -14.21 -20.72 18.36
CA SER A 183 -15.43 -20.83 19.18
C SER A 183 -16.46 -21.85 18.61
N GLN A 184 -16.00 -22.86 17.91
CA GLN A 184 -16.83 -24.02 17.53
C GLN A 184 -16.06 -25.30 17.81
#